data_c0ef956d29b792f42f4f4a4a8608ed46
#
_entry.id   c0ef956d29b792f42f4f4a4a8608ed46
#
_cell.length_a   1.000
_cell.length_b   1.000
_cell.length_c   1.000
_cell.angle_alpha   90.00
_cell.angle_beta   90.00
_cell.angle_gamma   90.00
#
_symmetry.space_group_name_H-M   'P 1'
#
loop_
_entity.id
_entity.type
_entity.pdbx_description
1 polymer ?
#
loop_
_entity_poly.entity_id
_entity_poly.type
_entity_poly.pdbx_seq_one_letter_code
_entity_poly.pdbx_strand_id
1 'polypeptide(L)'
;MQARPKILIVEDEPAQREILLYHLKKAGFEALWADNGEEGLLLVQENLPDLLILDWMLPKLSGLEVCRRLRAHQDTKHIPIILLSARSEEADKVQGLDIGADDYVAKPYSVIELMARVKTQLRRNRASLLGAQLRFQDIVLDAAAHKVFRAGMEIKLGPKEFKLLATFIEKHGRVLSRNQLLDQVWGQDIYVDSRTVDVHVGRLRKSLMQHGGDNPLRTVRGTGYALG
;
A
#
# COMPACT_ATOMS: atom_id res chain seq x y z
N MET A 1 -6.31 10.52 25.28
CA MET A 1 -5.35 11.05 24.28
C MET A 1 -5.17 9.98 23.22
N GLN A 2 -5.41 10.27 21.96
CA GLN A 2 -5.11 9.31 20.87
C GLN A 2 -3.58 9.17 20.77
N ALA A 3 -3.09 7.94 20.71
CA ALA A 3 -1.68 7.67 20.47
C ALA A 3 -1.24 8.31 19.14
N ARG A 4 -0.05 8.93 19.13
CA ARG A 4 0.52 9.49 17.92
C ARG A 4 0.92 8.36 16.97
N PRO A 5 0.65 8.47 15.65
CA PRO A 5 1.12 7.45 14.72
C PRO A 5 2.63 7.35 14.74
N LYS A 6 3.12 6.11 14.77
CA LYS A 6 4.53 5.75 14.82
C LYS A 6 5.03 5.46 13.41
N ILE A 7 6.05 6.18 12.95
CA ILE A 7 6.63 6.02 11.62
C ILE A 7 8.09 5.61 11.78
N LEU A 8 8.47 4.52 11.11
CA LEU A 8 9.86 4.10 11.03
C LEU A 8 10.46 4.57 9.70
N ILE A 9 11.65 5.16 9.75
CA ILE A 9 12.47 5.51 8.60
C ILE A 9 13.64 4.56 8.56
N VAL A 10 13.89 3.94 7.40
CA VAL A 10 15.12 3.18 7.15
C VAL A 10 15.85 3.84 6.00
N GLU A 11 16.91 4.58 6.35
CA GLU A 11 17.69 5.43 5.45
C GLU A 11 19.12 5.53 5.99
N ASP A 12 20.10 5.14 5.20
CA ASP A 12 21.51 5.12 5.62
C ASP A 12 22.19 6.49 5.53
N GLU A 13 21.70 7.40 4.68
CA GLU A 13 22.25 8.74 4.55
C GLU A 13 21.79 9.66 5.70
N PRO A 14 22.70 10.09 6.60
CA PRO A 14 22.33 10.85 7.80
C PRO A 14 21.59 12.16 7.49
N ALA A 15 22.02 12.87 6.44
CA ALA A 15 21.42 14.16 6.07
C ALA A 15 19.96 14.01 5.63
N GLN A 16 19.64 12.99 4.82
CA GLN A 16 18.28 12.72 4.39
C GLN A 16 17.42 12.27 5.57
N ARG A 17 17.95 11.37 6.40
CA ARG A 17 17.27 10.87 7.60
C ARG A 17 16.89 12.01 8.56
N GLU A 18 17.80 12.92 8.87
CA GLU A 18 17.54 14.06 9.75
C GLU A 18 16.44 14.99 9.23
N ILE A 19 16.44 15.27 7.92
CA ILE A 19 15.37 16.05 7.28
C ILE A 19 14.01 15.37 7.47
N LEU A 20 13.93 14.07 7.23
CA LEU A 20 12.69 13.31 7.38
C LEU A 20 12.22 13.29 8.84
N LEU A 21 13.14 13.02 9.79
CA LEU A 21 12.85 13.03 11.22
C LEU A 21 12.29 14.38 11.68
N TYR A 22 12.91 15.48 11.25
CA TYR A 22 12.43 16.82 11.56
C TYR A 22 11.00 17.05 11.09
N HIS A 23 10.71 16.73 9.83
CA HIS A 23 9.38 16.97 9.24
C HIS A 23 8.30 16.06 9.84
N LEU A 24 8.61 14.81 10.13
CA LEU A 24 7.67 13.88 10.78
C LEU A 24 7.33 14.35 12.21
N LYS A 25 8.34 14.71 13.01
CA LYS A 25 8.14 15.26 14.36
C LYS A 25 7.32 16.56 14.34
N LYS A 26 7.62 17.47 13.39
CA LYS A 26 6.87 18.72 13.19
C LYS A 26 5.42 18.46 12.80
N ALA A 27 5.14 17.37 12.08
CA ALA A 27 3.78 16.97 11.73
C ALA A 27 3.03 16.22 12.85
N GLY A 28 3.67 16.03 14.02
CA GLY A 28 3.05 15.42 15.20
C GLY A 28 3.15 13.90 15.24
N PHE A 29 3.99 13.27 14.42
CA PHE A 29 4.25 11.84 14.41
C PHE A 29 5.35 11.46 15.42
N GLU A 30 5.27 10.23 15.95
CA GLU A 30 6.39 9.57 16.59
C GLU A 30 7.29 8.99 15.49
N ALA A 31 8.58 9.31 15.50
CA ALA A 31 9.50 8.88 14.46
C ALA A 31 10.62 8.04 15.05
N LEU A 32 10.76 6.81 14.53
CA LEU A 32 11.87 5.90 14.75
C LEU A 32 12.75 5.86 13.51
N TRP A 33 13.98 5.40 13.63
CA TRP A 33 14.88 5.28 12.49
C TRP A 33 15.88 4.13 12.63
N ALA A 34 16.33 3.62 11.49
CA ALA A 34 17.44 2.68 11.34
C ALA A 34 18.32 3.14 10.17
N ASP A 35 19.60 2.77 10.18
CA ASP A 35 20.56 3.09 9.12
C ASP A 35 20.84 1.92 8.19
N ASN A 36 20.22 0.77 8.40
CA ASN A 36 20.35 -0.42 7.58
C ASN A 36 19.10 -1.30 7.62
N GLY A 37 18.99 -2.20 6.63
CA GLY A 37 17.79 -3.02 6.49
C GLY A 37 17.60 -4.07 7.58
N GLU A 38 18.67 -4.60 8.18
CA GLU A 38 18.56 -5.59 9.26
C GLU A 38 17.99 -4.96 10.53
N GLU A 39 18.53 -3.81 10.93
CA GLU A 39 18.02 -3.04 12.06
C GLU A 39 16.58 -2.56 11.81
N GLY A 40 16.29 -2.14 10.56
CA GLY A 40 14.94 -1.78 10.14
C GLY A 40 13.94 -2.90 10.37
N LEU A 41 14.26 -4.15 10.00
CA LEU A 41 13.41 -5.31 10.27
C LEU A 41 13.20 -5.56 11.76
N LEU A 42 14.26 -5.46 12.54
CA LEU A 42 14.20 -5.66 14.00
C LEU A 42 13.25 -4.64 14.63
N LEU A 43 13.42 -3.36 14.30
CA LEU A 43 12.58 -2.28 14.81
C LEU A 43 11.11 -2.41 14.38
N VAL A 44 10.85 -2.91 13.16
CA VAL A 44 9.47 -3.22 12.75
C VAL A 44 8.85 -4.28 13.63
N GLN A 45 9.56 -5.36 13.93
CA GLN A 45 9.06 -6.46 14.78
C GLN A 45 8.79 -6.01 16.22
N GLU A 46 9.70 -5.20 16.77
CA GLU A 46 9.59 -4.73 18.16
C GLU A 46 8.52 -3.65 18.35
N ASN A 47 8.35 -2.77 17.36
CA ASN A 47 7.55 -1.55 17.53
C ASN A 47 6.24 -1.54 16.76
N LEU A 48 6.05 -2.41 15.75
CA LEU A 48 4.88 -2.47 14.87
C LEU A 48 4.45 -1.06 14.41
N PRO A 49 5.27 -0.35 13.62
CA PRO A 49 4.98 1.03 13.23
C PRO A 49 3.72 1.11 12.34
N ASP A 50 3.05 2.26 12.39
CA ASP A 50 1.87 2.53 11.55
C ASP A 50 2.22 2.75 10.07
N LEU A 51 3.50 3.05 9.76
CA LEU A 51 4.02 3.24 8.42
C LEU A 51 5.55 3.11 8.40
N LEU A 52 6.07 2.57 7.30
CA LEU A 52 7.50 2.45 7.01
C LEU A 52 7.86 3.33 5.80
N ILE A 53 8.87 4.20 5.98
CA ILE A 53 9.57 4.87 4.88
C ILE A 53 10.89 4.13 4.71
N LEU A 54 11.15 3.59 3.54
CA LEU A 54 12.19 2.61 3.31
C LEU A 54 13.02 2.98 2.09
N ASP A 55 14.31 3.23 2.26
CA ASP A 55 15.20 3.37 1.11
C ASP A 55 15.38 2.02 0.41
N TRP A 56 15.41 2.05 -0.89
CA TRP A 56 15.73 0.90 -1.73
C TRP A 56 17.16 0.40 -1.53
N MET A 57 18.12 1.36 -1.54
CA MET A 57 19.55 1.08 -1.49
C MET A 57 20.07 1.19 -0.06
N LEU A 58 19.98 0.12 0.69
CA LEU A 58 20.45 0.04 2.06
C LEU A 58 21.65 -0.90 2.19
N PRO A 59 22.56 -0.64 3.13
CA PRO A 59 23.60 -1.59 3.48
C PRO A 59 23.04 -2.80 4.20
N LYS A 60 23.81 -3.91 4.17
CA LYS A 60 23.51 -5.23 4.73
C LYS A 60 22.31 -5.90 4.07
N LEU A 61 21.12 -5.32 4.14
CA LEU A 61 19.87 -5.86 3.58
C LEU A 61 19.15 -4.79 2.78
N SER A 62 18.94 -5.02 1.48
CA SER A 62 18.27 -4.05 0.61
C SER A 62 16.82 -3.79 1.02
N GLY A 63 16.32 -2.58 0.73
CA GLY A 63 14.92 -2.23 1.03
C GLY A 63 13.91 -3.17 0.36
N LEU A 64 14.20 -3.68 -0.83
CA LEU A 64 13.34 -4.68 -1.49
C LEU A 64 13.24 -5.97 -0.69
N GLU A 65 14.35 -6.46 -0.17
CA GLU A 65 14.35 -7.68 0.63
C GLU A 65 13.67 -7.47 1.98
N VAL A 66 13.84 -6.28 2.59
CA VAL A 66 13.06 -5.87 3.78
C VAL A 66 11.57 -5.92 3.47
N CYS A 67 11.13 -5.29 2.38
CA CYS A 67 9.74 -5.30 1.95
C CYS A 67 9.20 -6.72 1.76
N ARG A 68 9.93 -7.58 1.05
CA ARG A 68 9.56 -8.98 0.81
C ARG A 68 9.36 -9.75 2.13
N ARG A 69 10.29 -9.62 3.08
CA ARG A 69 10.20 -10.28 4.39
C ARG A 69 9.00 -9.79 5.19
N LEU A 70 8.75 -8.47 5.22
CA LEU A 70 7.59 -7.91 5.91
C LEU A 70 6.26 -8.41 5.32
N ARG A 71 6.19 -8.59 4.00
CA ARG A 71 4.98 -9.11 3.32
C ARG A 71 4.75 -10.61 3.54
N ALA A 72 5.80 -11.35 3.88
CA ALA A 72 5.72 -12.79 4.19
C ALA A 72 5.14 -13.08 5.58
N HIS A 73 5.24 -12.15 6.54
CA HIS A 73 4.79 -12.34 7.91
C HIS A 73 3.40 -11.76 8.17
N GLN A 74 2.57 -12.49 8.90
CA GLN A 74 1.17 -12.12 9.19
C GLN A 74 1.06 -10.79 9.94
N ASP A 75 1.94 -10.55 10.91
CA ASP A 75 1.88 -9.40 11.81
C ASP A 75 2.37 -8.09 11.17
N THR A 76 3.17 -8.18 10.10
CA THR A 76 3.78 -7.01 9.46
C THR A 76 3.31 -6.76 8.02
N LYS A 77 2.66 -7.74 7.39
CA LYS A 77 2.22 -7.65 5.97
C LYS A 77 1.28 -6.49 5.67
N HIS A 78 0.58 -5.98 6.69
CA HIS A 78 -0.39 -4.90 6.57
C HIS A 78 0.20 -3.51 6.78
N ILE A 79 1.46 -3.42 7.27
CA ILE A 79 2.14 -2.14 7.49
C ILE A 79 2.38 -1.45 6.13
N PRO A 80 1.87 -0.21 5.93
CA PRO A 80 2.11 0.50 4.69
C PRO A 80 3.60 0.82 4.52
N ILE A 81 4.12 0.59 3.32
CA ILE A 81 5.53 0.83 2.96
C ILE A 81 5.59 1.84 1.82
N ILE A 82 6.28 2.96 2.05
CA ILE A 82 6.69 3.91 1.02
C ILE A 82 8.16 3.64 0.69
N LEU A 83 8.45 3.17 -0.52
CA LEU A 83 9.81 2.97 -1.01
C LEU A 83 10.36 4.29 -1.58
N LEU A 84 11.58 4.64 -1.14
CA LEU A 84 12.37 5.73 -1.71
C LEU A 84 13.45 5.13 -2.61
N SER A 85 13.66 5.66 -3.83
CA SER A 85 14.68 5.14 -4.72
C SER A 85 15.27 6.21 -5.64
N ALA A 86 16.59 6.14 -5.83
CA ALA A 86 17.30 6.91 -6.84
C ALA A 86 17.06 6.37 -8.27
N ARG A 87 16.49 5.16 -8.41
CA ARG A 87 16.21 4.54 -9.70
C ARG A 87 14.89 5.08 -10.23
N SER A 88 14.97 5.76 -11.37
CA SER A 88 13.81 6.35 -12.05
C SER A 88 13.27 5.49 -13.19
N GLU A 89 13.93 4.35 -13.49
CA GLU A 89 13.51 3.48 -14.58
C GLU A 89 12.19 2.79 -14.29
N GLU A 90 11.35 2.68 -15.30
CA GLU A 90 10.00 2.10 -15.21
C GLU A 90 10.01 0.65 -14.68
N ALA A 91 11.02 -0.13 -15.09
CA ALA A 91 11.20 -1.50 -14.66
C ALA A 91 11.46 -1.63 -13.15
N ASP A 92 12.23 -0.71 -12.55
CA ASP A 92 12.53 -0.73 -11.12
C ASP A 92 11.29 -0.35 -10.28
N LYS A 93 10.47 0.60 -10.77
CA LYS A 93 9.20 0.97 -10.11
C LYS A 93 8.22 -0.20 -10.10
N VAL A 94 8.09 -0.90 -11.23
CA VAL A 94 7.25 -2.11 -11.36
C VAL A 94 7.73 -3.18 -10.38
N GLN A 95 9.03 -3.43 -10.30
CA GLN A 95 9.60 -4.42 -9.40
C GLN A 95 9.34 -4.11 -7.92
N GLY A 96 9.49 -2.84 -7.49
CA GLY A 96 9.22 -2.42 -6.10
C GLY A 96 7.77 -2.62 -5.70
N LEU A 97 6.85 -2.35 -6.61
CA LEU A 97 5.40 -2.49 -6.37
C LEU A 97 4.93 -3.93 -6.45
N ASP A 98 5.49 -4.74 -7.34
CA ASP A 98 5.18 -6.18 -7.43
C ASP A 98 5.63 -6.94 -6.18
N ILE A 99 6.70 -6.49 -5.52
CA ILE A 99 7.17 -7.02 -4.23
C ILE A 99 6.22 -6.65 -3.08
N GLY A 100 5.33 -5.65 -3.28
CA GLY A 100 4.27 -5.34 -2.32
C GLY A 100 4.44 -4.00 -1.59
N ALA A 101 5.30 -3.09 -2.06
CA ALA A 101 5.29 -1.71 -1.58
C ALA A 101 3.94 -1.03 -1.87
N ASP A 102 3.54 -0.13 -0.98
CA ASP A 102 2.26 0.57 -1.07
C ASP A 102 2.35 1.84 -1.89
N ASP A 103 3.52 2.45 -1.89
CA ASP A 103 3.84 3.65 -2.67
C ASP A 103 5.32 3.65 -3.02
N TYR A 104 5.68 4.45 -4.03
CA TYR A 104 7.02 4.59 -4.52
C TYR A 104 7.32 6.07 -4.77
N VAL A 105 8.46 6.55 -4.30
CA VAL A 105 8.89 7.94 -4.46
C VAL A 105 10.31 7.97 -5.03
N ALA A 106 10.47 8.60 -6.19
CA ALA A 106 11.78 8.74 -6.82
C ALA A 106 12.60 9.86 -6.13
N LYS A 107 13.88 9.60 -5.87
CA LYS A 107 14.85 10.61 -5.45
C LYS A 107 15.38 11.36 -6.69
N PRO A 108 15.53 12.70 -6.65
CA PRO A 108 15.22 13.60 -5.54
C PRO A 108 13.71 13.89 -5.44
N TYR A 109 13.18 13.93 -4.24
CA TYR A 109 11.77 14.17 -3.97
C TYR A 109 11.52 15.46 -3.18
N SER A 110 10.31 15.99 -3.30
CA SER A 110 9.83 17.05 -2.43
C SER A 110 9.40 16.47 -1.08
N VAL A 111 9.96 16.99 0.02
CA VAL A 111 9.54 16.60 1.37
C VAL A 111 8.05 16.87 1.58
N ILE A 112 7.51 17.96 1.01
CA ILE A 112 6.08 18.30 1.10
C ILE A 112 5.24 17.19 0.44
N GLU A 113 5.66 16.70 -0.71
CA GLU A 113 5.01 15.60 -1.42
C GLU A 113 5.06 14.31 -0.59
N LEU A 114 6.26 13.92 -0.10
CA LEU A 114 6.41 12.72 0.72
C LEU A 114 5.52 12.79 1.97
N MET A 115 5.44 13.93 2.64
CA MET A 115 4.56 14.12 3.80
C MET A 115 3.07 14.02 3.46
N ALA A 116 2.65 14.44 2.27
CA ALA A 116 1.29 14.25 1.78
C ALA A 116 0.98 12.76 1.55
N ARG A 117 1.93 12.00 0.97
CA ARG A 117 1.83 10.55 0.77
C ARG A 117 1.77 9.81 2.11
N VAL A 118 2.62 10.15 3.07
CA VAL A 118 2.58 9.62 4.45
C VAL A 118 1.20 9.78 5.07
N LYS A 119 0.64 11.01 5.05
CA LYS A 119 -0.70 11.26 5.59
C LYS A 119 -1.78 10.44 4.88
N THR A 120 -1.66 10.26 3.57
CA THR A 120 -2.62 9.49 2.77
C THR A 120 -2.58 8.01 3.14
N GLN A 121 -1.38 7.42 3.26
CA GLN A 121 -1.22 6.01 3.66
C GLN A 121 -1.71 5.77 5.09
N LEU A 122 -1.37 6.65 6.04
CA LEU A 122 -1.85 6.56 7.42
C LEU A 122 -3.38 6.68 7.52
N ARG A 123 -4.01 7.56 6.74
CA ARG A 123 -5.48 7.69 6.71
C ARG A 123 -6.13 6.41 6.20
N ARG A 124 -5.59 5.78 5.16
CA ARG A 124 -6.06 4.49 4.62
C ARG A 124 -5.90 3.39 5.65
N ASN A 125 -4.76 3.33 6.33
CA ASN A 125 -4.49 2.34 7.37
C ASN A 125 -5.40 2.55 8.60
N ARG A 126 -5.65 3.79 9.03
CA ARG A 126 -6.58 4.09 10.14
C ARG A 126 -8.03 3.75 9.81
N ALA A 127 -8.50 4.04 8.61
CA ALA A 127 -9.83 3.60 8.19
C ALA A 127 -9.94 2.06 8.26
N SER A 128 -8.82 1.37 7.96
CA SER A 128 -8.64 -0.06 8.12
C SER A 128 -8.66 -0.51 9.59
N LEU A 129 -7.92 0.18 10.47
CA LEU A 129 -7.77 -0.18 11.90
C LEU A 129 -9.00 0.15 12.77
N LEU A 130 -9.84 1.11 12.36
CA LEU A 130 -11.08 1.45 13.06
C LEU A 130 -12.20 0.42 12.90
N GLY A 131 -11.87 -0.76 12.35
CA GLY A 131 -12.81 -1.87 12.24
C GLY A 131 -13.99 -1.60 11.28
N ALA A 132 -13.86 -0.60 10.42
CA ALA A 132 -14.84 -0.36 9.37
C ALA A 132 -14.74 -1.49 8.34
N GLN A 133 -15.52 -2.55 8.56
CA GLN A 133 -15.73 -3.54 7.52
C GLN A 133 -16.40 -2.85 6.33
N LEU A 134 -15.70 -2.82 5.21
CA LEU A 134 -16.30 -2.40 3.96
C LEU A 134 -17.23 -3.52 3.48
N ARG A 135 -18.47 -3.19 3.18
CA ARG A 135 -19.48 -4.16 2.76
C ARG A 135 -20.10 -3.76 1.43
N PHE A 136 -20.24 -4.74 0.56
CA PHE A 136 -21.00 -4.61 -0.67
C PHE A 136 -21.69 -5.94 -0.97
N GLN A 137 -23.04 -5.96 -0.89
CA GLN A 137 -23.83 -7.19 -1.03
C GLN A 137 -23.34 -8.30 -0.08
N ASP A 138 -22.89 -9.44 -0.63
CA ASP A 138 -22.35 -10.59 0.08
C ASP A 138 -20.84 -10.52 0.34
N ILE A 139 -20.18 -9.42 -0.07
CA ILE A 139 -18.75 -9.19 0.10
C ILE A 139 -18.52 -8.38 1.38
N VAL A 140 -17.65 -8.89 2.24
CA VAL A 140 -17.18 -8.22 3.45
C VAL A 140 -15.65 -8.12 3.38
N LEU A 141 -15.11 -6.92 3.39
CA LEU A 141 -13.69 -6.66 3.46
C LEU A 141 -13.38 -6.13 4.87
N ASP A 142 -12.67 -6.94 5.62
CA ASP A 142 -12.12 -6.56 6.91
C ASP A 142 -10.71 -6.03 6.68
N ALA A 143 -10.61 -4.72 6.73
CA ALA A 143 -9.36 -4.06 6.43
C ALA A 143 -8.35 -4.20 7.58
N ALA A 144 -8.83 -4.31 8.84
CA ALA A 144 -7.96 -4.50 10.00
C ALA A 144 -7.34 -5.91 10.02
N ALA A 145 -8.16 -6.93 9.74
CA ALA A 145 -7.67 -8.31 9.64
C ALA A 145 -7.01 -8.62 8.28
N HIS A 146 -7.05 -7.68 7.32
CA HIS A 146 -6.62 -7.88 5.93
C HIS A 146 -7.26 -9.13 5.29
N LYS A 147 -8.56 -9.32 5.56
CA LYS A 147 -9.35 -10.47 5.10
C LYS A 147 -10.52 -10.03 4.24
N VAL A 148 -10.87 -10.88 3.30
CA VAL A 148 -12.06 -10.71 2.47
C VAL A 148 -12.91 -11.96 2.57
N PHE A 149 -14.20 -11.76 2.73
CA PHE A 149 -15.18 -12.84 2.74
C PHE A 149 -16.22 -12.59 1.64
N ARG A 150 -16.67 -13.63 1.00
CA ARG A 150 -17.82 -13.60 0.11
C ARG A 150 -18.81 -14.71 0.50
N ALA A 151 -20.05 -14.36 0.74
CA ALA A 151 -21.07 -15.28 1.27
C ALA A 151 -20.58 -16.06 2.51
N GLY A 152 -19.80 -15.40 3.39
CA GLY A 152 -19.22 -15.98 4.60
C GLY A 152 -17.94 -16.82 4.40
N MET A 153 -17.52 -17.09 3.16
CA MET A 153 -16.30 -17.85 2.85
C MET A 153 -15.11 -16.90 2.61
N GLU A 154 -13.97 -17.20 3.23
CA GLU A 154 -12.75 -16.40 3.08
C GLU A 154 -12.17 -16.52 1.67
N ILE A 155 -11.85 -15.39 1.05
CA ILE A 155 -11.19 -15.30 -0.26
C ILE A 155 -9.78 -14.74 -0.05
N LYS A 156 -8.78 -15.40 -0.65
CA LYS A 156 -7.39 -14.92 -0.65
C LYS A 156 -7.18 -13.96 -1.81
N LEU A 157 -6.79 -12.73 -1.49
CA LEU A 157 -6.44 -11.70 -2.46
C LEU A 157 -4.97 -11.31 -2.30
N GLY A 158 -4.32 -10.98 -3.42
CA GLY A 158 -3.04 -10.30 -3.41
C GLY A 158 -3.18 -8.83 -2.93
N PRO A 159 -2.07 -8.16 -2.55
CA PRO A 159 -2.14 -6.80 -2.01
C PRO A 159 -2.81 -5.79 -2.94
N LYS A 160 -2.60 -5.90 -4.25
CA LYS A 160 -3.20 -4.98 -5.24
C LYS A 160 -4.69 -5.29 -5.48
N GLU A 161 -5.06 -6.57 -5.53
CA GLU A 161 -6.46 -7.00 -5.62
C GLU A 161 -7.26 -6.56 -4.39
N PHE A 162 -6.66 -6.64 -3.21
CA PHE A 162 -7.26 -6.17 -1.96
C PHE A 162 -7.54 -4.66 -2.00
N LYS A 163 -6.54 -3.85 -2.42
CA LYS A 163 -6.70 -2.40 -2.56
C LYS A 163 -7.71 -2.03 -3.65
N LEU A 164 -7.71 -2.74 -4.78
CA LEU A 164 -8.71 -2.57 -5.83
C LEU A 164 -10.12 -2.80 -5.29
N LEU A 165 -10.33 -3.91 -4.57
CA LEU A 165 -11.63 -4.23 -4.00
C LEU A 165 -12.07 -3.17 -2.99
N ALA A 166 -11.20 -2.74 -2.08
CA ALA A 166 -11.49 -1.67 -1.13
C ALA A 166 -11.90 -0.38 -1.85
N THR A 167 -11.12 0.03 -2.88
CA THR A 167 -11.43 1.21 -3.71
C THR A 167 -12.78 1.10 -4.40
N PHE A 168 -13.11 -0.08 -4.94
CA PHE A 168 -14.39 -0.30 -5.58
C PHE A 168 -15.56 -0.27 -4.60
N ILE A 169 -15.42 -0.83 -3.40
CA ILE A 169 -16.48 -0.82 -2.38
C ILE A 169 -16.71 0.61 -1.89
N GLU A 170 -15.65 1.37 -1.59
CA GLU A 170 -15.76 2.78 -1.17
C GLU A 170 -16.43 3.66 -2.21
N LYS A 171 -16.29 3.32 -3.48
CA LYS A 171 -16.82 4.08 -4.62
C LYS A 171 -17.85 3.31 -5.43
N HIS A 172 -18.56 2.38 -4.77
CA HIS A 172 -19.57 1.58 -5.45
C HIS A 172 -20.60 2.45 -6.20
N GLY A 173 -21.09 1.93 -7.31
CA GLY A 173 -21.98 2.66 -8.21
C GLY A 173 -21.31 3.69 -9.11
N ARG A 174 -19.99 3.95 -8.94
CA ARG A 174 -19.24 4.87 -9.82
C ARG A 174 -18.36 4.08 -10.79
N VAL A 175 -18.27 4.59 -12.02
CA VAL A 175 -17.29 4.09 -13.00
C VAL A 175 -15.95 4.75 -12.73
N LEU A 176 -14.91 3.94 -12.52
CA LEU A 176 -13.54 4.41 -12.33
C LEU A 176 -12.73 4.11 -13.59
N SER A 177 -12.07 5.13 -14.13
CA SER A 177 -11.18 4.93 -15.27
C SER A 177 -9.94 4.12 -14.88
N ARG A 178 -9.24 3.54 -15.86
CA ARG A 178 -7.98 2.82 -15.62
C ARG A 178 -6.95 3.70 -14.94
N ASN A 179 -6.82 4.94 -15.39
CA ASN A 179 -5.88 5.90 -14.78
C ASN A 179 -6.27 6.22 -13.32
N GLN A 180 -7.56 6.46 -13.04
CA GLN A 180 -8.01 6.67 -11.68
C GLN A 180 -7.75 5.47 -10.76
N LEU A 181 -7.94 4.26 -11.25
CA LEU A 181 -7.62 3.03 -10.51
C LEU A 181 -6.11 2.88 -10.32
N LEU A 182 -5.32 3.19 -11.36
CA LEU A 182 -3.87 3.18 -11.29
C LEU A 182 -3.39 4.14 -10.20
N ASP A 183 -3.79 5.41 -10.27
CA ASP A 183 -3.40 6.44 -9.30
C ASP A 183 -3.78 6.06 -7.85
N GLN A 184 -4.94 5.43 -7.66
CA GLN A 184 -5.44 5.10 -6.32
C GLN A 184 -4.83 3.85 -5.72
N VAL A 185 -4.48 2.87 -6.53
CA VAL A 185 -4.00 1.55 -6.08
C VAL A 185 -2.49 1.43 -6.18
N TRP A 186 -1.88 2.07 -7.19
CA TRP A 186 -0.43 2.06 -7.42
C TRP A 186 0.26 3.34 -7.01
N GLY A 187 -0.42 4.48 -6.99
CA GLY A 187 0.11 5.81 -6.65
C GLY A 187 0.18 6.72 -7.87
N GLN A 188 0.28 8.04 -7.64
CA GLN A 188 0.54 9.03 -8.70
C GLN A 188 2.03 8.95 -9.09
N ASP A 189 2.36 9.26 -10.32
CA ASP A 189 3.72 9.21 -10.90
C ASP A 189 4.28 7.80 -11.18
N ILE A 190 3.42 6.79 -11.26
CA ILE A 190 3.80 5.47 -11.72
C ILE A 190 3.48 5.36 -13.19
N TYR A 191 4.52 5.36 -14.02
CA TYR A 191 4.40 5.06 -15.46
C TYR A 191 4.26 3.54 -15.69
N VAL A 192 3.23 2.97 -15.13
CA VAL A 192 2.81 1.58 -15.43
C VAL A 192 1.70 1.68 -16.46
N ASP A 193 1.79 0.88 -17.52
CA ASP A 193 0.71 0.79 -18.51
C ASP A 193 -0.63 0.54 -17.82
N SER A 194 -1.62 1.31 -18.17
CA SER A 194 -2.99 1.17 -17.66
C SER A 194 -3.58 -0.23 -17.86
N ARG A 195 -3.00 -1.04 -18.76
CA ARG A 195 -3.32 -2.47 -18.95
C ARG A 195 -2.98 -3.32 -17.71
N THR A 196 -2.06 -2.88 -16.85
CA THR A 196 -1.80 -3.56 -15.57
C THR A 196 -3.06 -3.62 -14.72
N VAL A 197 -3.89 -2.59 -14.73
CA VAL A 197 -5.19 -2.59 -14.05
C VAL A 197 -6.08 -3.73 -14.58
N ASP A 198 -6.09 -3.97 -15.89
CA ASP A 198 -6.91 -5.02 -16.50
C ASP A 198 -6.53 -6.43 -16.00
N VAL A 199 -5.23 -6.67 -15.84
CA VAL A 199 -4.71 -7.95 -15.31
C VAL A 199 -5.17 -8.16 -13.87
N HIS A 200 -5.02 -7.15 -13.01
CA HIS A 200 -5.39 -7.26 -11.60
C HIS A 200 -6.91 -7.29 -11.40
N VAL A 201 -7.69 -6.57 -12.21
CA VAL A 201 -9.16 -6.70 -12.23
C VAL A 201 -9.57 -8.11 -12.67
N GLY A 202 -8.89 -8.71 -13.65
CA GLY A 202 -9.10 -10.08 -14.06
C GLY A 202 -8.85 -11.09 -12.93
N ARG A 203 -7.72 -10.93 -12.19
CA ARG A 203 -7.39 -11.76 -11.03
C ARG A 203 -8.42 -11.59 -9.90
N LEU A 204 -8.80 -10.33 -9.60
CA LEU A 204 -9.82 -10.02 -8.60
C LEU A 204 -11.15 -10.69 -8.93
N ARG A 205 -11.62 -10.59 -10.18
CA ARG A 205 -12.84 -11.29 -10.64
C ARG A 205 -12.77 -12.79 -10.40
N LYS A 206 -11.64 -13.41 -10.81
CA LYS A 206 -11.43 -14.85 -10.62
C LYS A 206 -11.51 -15.24 -9.14
N SER A 207 -10.88 -14.49 -8.26
CA SER A 207 -10.93 -14.74 -6.83
C SER A 207 -12.33 -14.53 -6.25
N LEU A 208 -13.02 -13.47 -6.64
CA LEU A 208 -14.39 -13.20 -6.19
C LEU A 208 -15.38 -14.31 -6.61
N MET A 209 -15.19 -14.94 -7.75
CA MET A 209 -16.05 -16.01 -8.25
C MET A 209 -15.61 -17.42 -7.82
N GLN A 210 -14.54 -17.55 -7.01
CA GLN A 210 -13.96 -18.85 -6.64
C GLN A 210 -14.96 -19.79 -5.96
N HIS A 211 -15.90 -19.25 -5.22
CA HIS A 211 -16.93 -20.01 -4.48
C HIS A 211 -18.33 -19.89 -5.10
N GLY A 212 -18.40 -19.55 -6.38
CA GLY A 212 -19.65 -19.29 -7.09
C GLY A 212 -20.17 -17.85 -6.94
N GLY A 213 -21.35 -17.60 -7.49
CA GLY A 213 -22.00 -16.29 -7.50
C GLY A 213 -21.65 -15.43 -8.72
N ASP A 214 -22.41 -14.36 -8.91
CA ASP A 214 -22.26 -13.46 -10.03
C ASP A 214 -21.02 -12.58 -9.91
N ASN A 215 -20.48 -12.14 -11.03
CA ASN A 215 -19.38 -11.22 -11.06
C ASN A 215 -19.85 -9.79 -10.70
N PRO A 216 -19.51 -9.23 -9.55
CA PRO A 216 -19.97 -7.91 -9.14
C PRO A 216 -19.24 -6.76 -9.85
N LEU A 217 -18.12 -7.07 -10.54
CA LEU A 217 -17.33 -6.08 -11.26
C LEU A 217 -17.71 -6.03 -12.73
N ARG A 218 -18.32 -4.95 -13.16
CA ARG A 218 -18.67 -4.74 -14.57
C ARG A 218 -17.58 -3.95 -15.31
N THR A 219 -17.42 -4.21 -16.60
CA THR A 219 -16.57 -3.43 -17.50
C THR A 219 -17.45 -2.42 -18.24
N VAL A 220 -17.09 -1.13 -18.15
CA VAL A 220 -17.68 -0.08 -18.97
C VAL A 220 -16.73 0.19 -20.12
N ARG A 221 -17.09 -0.29 -21.32
CA ARG A 221 -16.25 -0.21 -22.52
C ARG A 221 -15.84 1.24 -22.79
N GLY A 222 -14.55 1.45 -23.10
CA GLY A 222 -14.00 2.78 -23.37
C GLY A 222 -13.77 3.67 -22.15
N THR A 223 -14.33 3.30 -20.97
CA THR A 223 -14.26 4.16 -19.76
C THR A 223 -13.46 3.50 -18.65
N GLY A 224 -13.81 2.27 -18.22
CA GLY A 224 -13.13 1.62 -17.09
C GLY A 224 -13.97 0.51 -16.44
N TYR A 225 -13.99 0.51 -15.11
CA TYR A 225 -14.62 -0.52 -14.30
C TYR A 225 -15.51 0.07 -13.22
N ALA A 226 -16.53 -0.69 -12.78
CA ALA A 226 -17.39 -0.34 -11.67
C ALA A 226 -17.78 -1.57 -10.87
N LEU A 227 -18.09 -1.39 -9.60
CA LEU A 227 -18.72 -2.36 -8.72
C LEU A 227 -20.22 -2.08 -8.67
N GLY A 228 -21.05 -3.07 -9.02
CA GLY A 228 -22.51 -2.95 -9.08
C GLY A 228 -23.09 -3.12 -10.45
#